data_98803a18a7f474039cb0ac6dae2cfb60
#
_entry.id   98803a18a7f474039cb0ac6dae2cfb60
#
_cell.length_a   1.000
_cell.length_b   1.000
_cell.length_c   1.000
_cell.angle_alpha   90.00
_cell.angle_beta   90.00
_cell.angle_gamma   90.00
#
_symmetry.space_group_name_H-M   'P 1'
#
loop_
_entity.id
_entity.type
_entity.pdbx_description
1 polymer ?
#
loop_
_entity_poly.entity_id
_entity_poly.type
_entity_poly.pdbx_seq_one_letter_code
_entity_poly.pdbx_strand_id
1 'polypeptide(L)'
;MDRKVVNATVALQDVWCGYDPAAPGGDMTVTRIGPHTLYCTDAYDLRPRLGYFDAEVMDPPYLFKASGGGAFRKSRDILDQIVEEGLDKGFDHTIINPLLCGAVFTFCHNDQLADLLPYLNGSFHRYAVCFWRKPNPLPMANKHYRADLEVYIHAWNRGFHPQGDLTDRMRMVESRSHRDRSLGHPTVKPDVVMDKIVRNAAGKTVIDPFMGTGSTGVAAIRAGRIFTGIEKNPKHFETAVRRIGAAYAGVN
;
A
#
# COMPACT_ATOMS: atom_id res chain seq x y z
N MET A 1 6.25 18.65 36.43
CA MET A 1 7.17 18.09 35.40
C MET A 1 6.45 18.14 34.07
N ASP A 2 6.71 19.20 33.31
CA ASP A 2 6.02 19.49 32.05
C ASP A 2 6.50 18.55 30.94
N ARG A 3 5.57 17.81 30.35
CA ARG A 3 5.80 17.08 29.10
C ARG A 3 5.84 18.11 27.97
N LYS A 4 7.04 18.45 27.50
CA LYS A 4 7.22 19.17 26.24
C LYS A 4 6.64 18.35 25.10
N VAL A 5 5.56 18.83 24.52
CA VAL A 5 5.06 18.41 23.21
C VAL A 5 6.09 18.91 22.19
N VAL A 6 6.90 18.01 21.68
CA VAL A 6 7.80 18.31 20.56
C VAL A 6 6.93 18.37 19.31
N ASN A 7 6.48 19.55 18.93
CA ASN A 7 5.99 19.83 17.59
C ASN A 7 7.19 19.73 16.64
N ALA A 8 7.36 18.58 16.00
CA ALA A 8 8.29 18.46 14.88
C ALA A 8 7.73 19.26 13.70
N THR A 9 8.12 20.52 13.62
CA THR A 9 7.90 21.35 12.44
C THR A 9 8.84 20.80 11.36
N VAL A 10 8.32 20.07 10.38
CA VAL A 10 9.07 19.71 9.17
C VAL A 10 9.60 21.01 8.58
N ALA A 11 10.89 21.08 8.32
CA ALA A 11 11.46 22.23 7.63
C ALA A 11 10.80 22.31 6.26
N LEU A 12 9.98 23.35 6.03
CA LEU A 12 9.19 23.56 4.81
C LEU A 12 10.06 23.62 3.52
N GLN A 13 11.37 23.72 3.67
CA GLN A 13 12.35 23.76 2.58
C GLN A 13 12.46 22.44 1.79
N ASP A 14 12.11 21.28 2.40
CA ASP A 14 12.21 19.96 1.77
C ASP A 14 10.86 19.43 1.25
N VAL A 15 9.78 20.20 1.40
CA VAL A 15 8.45 19.84 0.93
C VAL A 15 7.99 20.85 -0.13
N TRP A 16 7.84 20.38 -1.34
CA TRP A 16 7.22 21.13 -2.44
C TRP A 16 5.88 20.49 -2.78
N CYS A 17 4.82 21.31 -2.84
CA CYS A 17 3.49 20.88 -3.26
C CYS A 17 2.96 21.90 -4.27
N GLY A 18 2.58 21.42 -5.45
CA GLY A 18 2.05 22.28 -6.50
C GLY A 18 1.70 21.53 -7.79
N TYR A 19 1.28 22.30 -8.77
CA TYR A 19 1.11 21.86 -10.13
C TYR A 19 2.46 21.77 -10.84
N ASP A 20 2.77 20.61 -11.42
CA ASP A 20 3.97 20.42 -12.22
C ASP A 20 3.59 20.12 -13.68
N PRO A 21 3.65 21.11 -14.59
CA PRO A 21 3.30 20.92 -16.00
C PRO A 21 4.24 19.94 -16.73
N ALA A 22 5.42 19.66 -16.16
CA ALA A 22 6.36 18.67 -16.67
C ALA A 22 6.11 17.26 -16.11
N ALA A 23 5.14 17.10 -15.21
CA ALA A 23 4.79 15.78 -14.68
C ALA A 23 4.24 14.88 -15.81
N PRO A 24 4.59 13.58 -15.81
CA PRO A 24 4.23 12.64 -16.86
C PRO A 24 2.73 12.32 -16.94
N GLY A 25 1.86 13.22 -16.89
CA GLY A 25 0.41 13.03 -16.91
C GLY A 25 -0.36 14.34 -17.06
N GLY A 26 0.36 15.46 -17.13
CA GLY A 26 -0.26 16.78 -17.30
C GLY A 26 -0.85 17.31 -15.98
N ASP A 27 -2.11 17.70 -16.01
CA ASP A 27 -2.80 18.47 -14.95
C ASP A 27 -3.04 17.64 -13.68
N MET A 28 -2.03 17.53 -12.80
CA MET A 28 -2.13 16.80 -11.54
C MET A 28 -1.39 17.50 -10.39
N THR A 29 -1.83 17.25 -9.15
CA THR A 29 -1.10 17.71 -7.98
C THR A 29 0.07 16.77 -7.68
N VAL A 30 1.26 17.36 -7.55
CA VAL A 30 2.49 16.65 -7.21
C VAL A 30 3.03 17.22 -5.91
N THR A 31 3.49 16.34 -5.01
CA THR A 31 4.22 16.74 -3.80
C THR A 31 5.57 16.03 -3.78
N ARG A 32 6.66 16.79 -3.57
CA ARG A 32 8.00 16.24 -3.35
C ARG A 32 8.41 16.44 -1.90
N ILE A 33 8.94 15.36 -1.30
CA ILE A 33 9.42 15.33 0.09
C ILE A 33 10.83 14.75 0.05
N GLY A 34 11.85 15.60 0.05
CA GLY A 34 13.20 15.18 -0.25
C GLY A 34 13.27 14.41 -1.57
N PRO A 35 13.80 13.17 -1.61
CA PRO A 35 13.88 12.37 -2.83
C PRO A 35 12.56 11.66 -3.21
N HIS A 36 11.50 11.78 -2.40
CA HIS A 36 10.24 11.09 -2.58
C HIS A 36 9.26 11.92 -3.39
N THR A 37 8.43 11.28 -4.22
CA THR A 37 7.43 11.97 -5.06
C THR A 37 6.06 11.33 -4.91
N LEU A 38 5.06 12.16 -4.66
CA LEU A 38 3.66 11.75 -4.48
C LEU A 38 2.80 12.43 -5.53
N TYR A 39 1.91 11.67 -6.17
CA TYR A 39 1.03 12.14 -7.23
C TYR A 39 -0.44 11.95 -6.82
N CYS A 40 -1.25 13.01 -6.96
CA CYS A 40 -2.70 12.93 -6.79
C CYS A 40 -3.37 12.76 -8.14
N THR A 41 -3.56 11.51 -8.58
CA THR A 41 -4.13 11.16 -9.88
C THR A 41 -4.54 9.69 -9.93
N ASP A 42 -5.17 9.25 -11.01
CA ASP A 42 -5.45 7.83 -11.23
C ASP A 42 -4.17 7.06 -11.58
N ALA A 43 -3.99 5.90 -10.94
CA ALA A 43 -2.82 5.06 -11.12
C ALA A 43 -2.73 4.46 -12.53
N TYR A 44 -3.86 4.12 -13.14
CA TYR A 44 -3.88 3.55 -14.49
C TYR A 44 -3.42 4.52 -15.57
N ASP A 45 -3.65 5.82 -15.35
CA ASP A 45 -3.20 6.87 -16.26
C ASP A 45 -1.71 7.17 -16.12
N LEU A 46 -1.19 7.16 -14.89
CA LEU A 46 0.16 7.62 -14.61
C LEU A 46 1.20 6.48 -14.56
N ARG A 47 0.90 5.34 -13.93
CA ARG A 47 1.88 4.26 -13.70
C ARG A 47 2.62 3.82 -14.97
N PRO A 48 1.97 3.66 -16.14
CA PRO A 48 2.65 3.27 -17.37
C PRO A 48 3.66 4.30 -17.90
N ARG A 49 3.57 5.56 -17.46
CA ARG A 49 4.41 6.69 -17.87
C ARG A 49 5.58 6.95 -16.94
N LEU A 50 5.52 6.37 -15.73
CA LEU A 50 6.62 6.40 -14.77
C LEU A 50 7.61 5.27 -15.08
N GLY A 51 8.82 5.48 -15.24
CA GLY A 51 9.84 4.49 -15.63
C GLY A 51 9.89 3.25 -14.71
N TYR A 52 11.03 2.62 -14.67
CA TYR A 52 11.28 1.39 -13.93
C TYR A 52 11.49 1.67 -12.44
N PHE A 53 10.97 0.76 -11.59
CA PHE A 53 11.19 0.71 -10.15
C PHE A 53 11.72 -0.68 -9.73
N ASP A 54 12.53 -0.72 -8.69
CA ASP A 54 13.05 -1.99 -8.17
C ASP A 54 11.93 -2.83 -7.54
N ALA A 55 11.00 -2.19 -6.85
CA ALA A 55 9.83 -2.86 -6.27
C ALA A 55 8.56 -2.03 -6.42
N GLU A 56 7.46 -2.73 -6.66
CA GLU A 56 6.10 -2.21 -6.61
C GLU A 56 5.37 -2.87 -5.44
N VAL A 57 4.83 -2.07 -4.54
CA VAL A 57 4.10 -2.53 -3.35
C VAL A 57 2.72 -1.93 -3.38
N MET A 58 1.69 -2.75 -3.45
CA MET A 58 0.33 -2.26 -3.64
C MET A 58 -0.71 -2.97 -2.77
N ASP A 59 -1.70 -2.20 -2.32
CA ASP A 59 -2.93 -2.67 -1.68
C ASP A 59 -4.13 -2.18 -2.52
N PRO A 60 -4.37 -2.82 -3.69
CA PRO A 60 -5.40 -2.37 -4.62
C PRO A 60 -6.80 -2.68 -4.10
N PRO A 61 -7.86 -2.14 -4.71
CA PRO A 61 -9.23 -2.50 -4.40
C PRO A 61 -9.47 -4.01 -4.46
N TYR A 62 -10.17 -4.56 -3.47
CA TYR A 62 -10.47 -5.98 -3.41
C TYR A 62 -11.77 -6.30 -4.15
N LEU A 63 -11.78 -7.39 -4.90
CA LEU A 63 -13.01 -7.94 -5.43
C LEU A 63 -13.68 -8.80 -4.35
N PHE A 64 -14.80 -8.33 -3.81
CA PHE A 64 -15.62 -9.14 -2.92
C PHE A 64 -17.10 -8.85 -3.11
N LYS A 65 -17.91 -9.90 -3.07
CA LYS A 65 -19.37 -9.75 -3.11
C LYS A 65 -19.86 -9.31 -1.74
N ALA A 66 -20.30 -8.08 -1.62
CA ALA A 66 -20.89 -7.52 -0.39
C ALA A 66 -22.28 -8.12 -0.11
N SER A 67 -22.44 -9.46 -0.18
CA SER A 67 -23.70 -10.15 0.07
C SER A 67 -23.75 -10.67 1.51
N GLY A 68 -24.74 -10.24 2.29
CA GLY A 68 -25.09 -10.79 3.59
C GLY A 68 -25.05 -9.81 4.75
N GLY A 69 -26.20 -9.30 5.15
CA GLY A 69 -26.42 -8.59 6.40
C GLY A 69 -26.75 -9.57 7.52
N GLY A 70 -25.81 -9.87 8.43
CA GLY A 70 -26.13 -10.55 9.68
C GLY A 70 -26.84 -9.61 10.66
N ALA A 71 -27.66 -10.15 11.59
CA ALA A 71 -28.48 -9.42 12.56
C ALA A 71 -27.72 -8.49 13.53
N PHE A 72 -26.39 -8.50 13.51
CA PHE A 72 -25.50 -7.68 14.36
C PHE A 72 -24.93 -6.43 13.70
N ARG A 73 -25.36 -6.08 12.47
CA ARG A 73 -24.90 -4.85 11.79
C ARG A 73 -25.64 -3.62 12.32
N LYS A 74 -25.03 -2.95 13.29
CA LYS A 74 -25.49 -1.62 13.76
C LYS A 74 -24.87 -0.44 13.00
N SER A 75 -23.85 -0.64 12.15
CA SER A 75 -23.33 0.43 11.29
C SER A 75 -22.84 -0.16 9.98
N ARG A 76 -23.38 0.36 8.89
CA ARG A 76 -22.95 0.08 7.51
C ARG A 76 -21.83 1.02 7.05
N ASP A 77 -21.49 2.03 7.85
CA ASP A 77 -20.67 3.18 7.48
C ASP A 77 -19.37 2.80 6.74
N ILE A 78 -18.67 1.75 7.22
CA ILE A 78 -17.41 1.31 6.58
C ILE A 78 -17.66 0.59 5.26
N LEU A 79 -18.71 -0.23 5.16
CA LEU A 79 -19.03 -0.92 3.91
C LEU A 79 -19.60 0.05 2.88
N ASP A 80 -20.42 0.98 3.33
CA ASP A 80 -20.97 2.01 2.48
C ASP A 80 -19.83 2.92 1.95
N GLN A 81 -18.86 3.26 2.78
CA GLN A 81 -17.65 3.98 2.35
C GLN A 81 -16.81 3.17 1.35
N ILE A 82 -16.60 1.87 1.58
CA ILE A 82 -15.87 0.98 0.66
C ILE A 82 -16.57 0.93 -0.72
N VAL A 83 -17.89 0.83 -0.73
CA VAL A 83 -18.69 0.81 -1.97
C VAL A 83 -18.70 2.17 -2.66
N GLU A 84 -18.86 3.27 -1.91
CA GLU A 84 -18.82 4.64 -2.44
C GLU A 84 -17.46 4.96 -3.08
N GLU A 85 -16.37 4.52 -2.47
CA GLU A 85 -15.01 4.69 -2.98
C GLU A 85 -14.65 3.67 -4.09
N GLY A 86 -15.54 2.70 -4.38
CA GLY A 86 -15.34 1.67 -5.41
C GLY A 86 -14.25 0.65 -5.06
N LEU A 87 -13.95 0.49 -3.77
CA LEU A 87 -12.90 -0.42 -3.27
C LEU A 87 -13.34 -1.90 -3.23
N ASP A 88 -14.56 -2.20 -3.65
CA ASP A 88 -15.14 -3.55 -3.74
C ASP A 88 -15.17 -4.12 -5.17
N LYS A 89 -14.72 -3.35 -6.16
CA LYS A 89 -14.82 -3.71 -7.59
C LYS A 89 -13.63 -4.49 -8.11
N GLY A 90 -12.62 -4.72 -7.27
CA GLY A 90 -11.35 -5.28 -7.70
C GLY A 90 -10.49 -4.26 -8.46
N PHE A 91 -9.40 -4.74 -9.01
CA PHE A 91 -8.49 -3.94 -9.81
C PHE A 91 -8.11 -4.69 -11.10
N ASP A 92 -7.77 -3.95 -12.13
CA ASP A 92 -7.19 -4.51 -13.34
C ASP A 92 -5.70 -4.82 -13.08
N HIS A 93 -5.39 -6.12 -12.99
CA HIS A 93 -4.02 -6.57 -12.70
C HIS A 93 -3.03 -6.33 -13.85
N THR A 94 -3.48 -5.87 -15.02
CA THR A 94 -2.58 -5.46 -16.12
C THR A 94 -1.76 -4.22 -15.79
N ILE A 95 -2.11 -3.47 -14.73
CA ILE A 95 -1.26 -2.40 -14.18
C ILE A 95 0.10 -2.93 -13.71
N ILE A 96 0.16 -4.21 -13.28
CA ILE A 96 1.40 -4.89 -12.90
C ILE A 96 2.18 -5.24 -14.18
N ASN A 97 3.20 -4.47 -14.49
CA ASN A 97 4.01 -4.70 -15.67
C ASN A 97 5.43 -5.16 -15.28
N PRO A 98 5.81 -6.42 -15.57
CA PRO A 98 7.14 -6.97 -15.22
C PRO A 98 8.30 -6.27 -15.93
N LEU A 99 8.04 -5.48 -16.99
CA LEU A 99 9.05 -4.66 -17.66
C LEU A 99 9.30 -3.32 -16.95
N LEU A 100 8.40 -2.93 -16.04
CA LEU A 100 8.47 -1.67 -15.31
C LEU A 100 8.82 -1.86 -13.83
N CYS A 101 8.95 -3.11 -13.35
CA CYS A 101 9.39 -3.37 -11.98
C CYS A 101 10.23 -4.65 -11.85
N GLY A 102 11.14 -4.64 -10.88
CA GLY A 102 11.94 -5.81 -10.52
C GLY A 102 11.14 -6.86 -9.76
N ALA A 103 10.29 -6.40 -8.85
CA ALA A 103 9.38 -7.23 -8.06
C ALA A 103 8.08 -6.50 -7.79
N VAL A 104 7.01 -7.26 -7.53
CA VAL A 104 5.72 -6.76 -7.06
C VAL A 104 5.31 -7.47 -5.78
N PHE A 105 4.78 -6.70 -4.82
CA PHE A 105 4.07 -7.17 -3.64
C PHE A 105 2.63 -6.66 -3.76
N THR A 106 1.67 -7.54 -3.96
CA THR A 106 0.28 -7.15 -4.10
C THR A 106 -0.61 -7.86 -3.11
N PHE A 107 -1.35 -7.11 -2.32
CA PHE A 107 -2.44 -7.65 -1.51
C PHE A 107 -3.61 -8.02 -2.41
N CYS A 108 -4.36 -9.04 -2.02
CA CYS A 108 -5.54 -9.47 -2.76
C CYS A 108 -6.54 -10.21 -1.86
N HIS A 109 -7.80 -10.23 -2.28
CA HIS A 109 -8.82 -11.11 -1.72
C HIS A 109 -8.74 -12.52 -2.33
N ASN A 110 -9.28 -13.52 -1.62
CA ASN A 110 -9.33 -14.92 -2.11
C ASN A 110 -9.95 -15.05 -3.50
N ASP A 111 -10.99 -14.27 -3.79
CA ASP A 111 -11.71 -14.33 -5.07
C ASP A 111 -10.87 -13.82 -6.26
N GLN A 112 -9.77 -13.09 -5.98
CA GLN A 112 -8.86 -12.58 -7.01
C GLN A 112 -7.70 -13.54 -7.30
N LEU A 113 -7.46 -14.55 -6.45
CA LEU A 113 -6.32 -15.46 -6.59
C LEU A 113 -6.38 -16.28 -7.87
N ALA A 114 -7.60 -16.67 -8.31
CA ALA A 114 -7.78 -17.50 -9.49
C ALA A 114 -7.28 -16.84 -10.79
N ASP A 115 -7.37 -15.51 -10.87
CA ASP A 115 -6.94 -14.76 -12.05
C ASP A 115 -5.51 -14.18 -11.85
N LEU A 116 -5.22 -13.72 -10.65
CA LEU A 116 -3.95 -13.04 -10.35
C LEU A 116 -2.75 -14.00 -10.33
N LEU A 117 -2.89 -15.22 -9.78
CA LEU A 117 -1.78 -16.17 -9.71
C LEU A 117 -1.31 -16.64 -11.10
N PRO A 118 -2.19 -17.04 -12.05
CA PRO A 118 -1.77 -17.36 -13.41
C PRO A 118 -1.06 -16.19 -14.11
N TYR A 119 -1.59 -14.97 -13.94
CA TYR A 119 -0.97 -13.77 -14.50
C TYR A 119 0.46 -13.56 -13.97
N LEU A 120 0.64 -13.58 -12.65
CA LEU A 120 1.96 -13.40 -12.03
C LEU A 120 2.94 -14.54 -12.37
N ASN A 121 2.45 -15.78 -12.41
CA ASN A 121 3.25 -16.93 -12.81
C ASN A 121 3.73 -16.86 -14.27
N GLY A 122 2.91 -16.31 -15.15
CA GLY A 122 3.28 -16.11 -16.55
C GLY A 122 4.17 -14.88 -16.81
N SER A 123 4.11 -13.90 -15.91
CA SER A 123 4.76 -12.59 -16.08
C SER A 123 6.12 -12.48 -15.38
N PHE A 124 6.29 -13.12 -14.23
CA PHE A 124 7.51 -13.03 -13.40
C PHE A 124 8.28 -14.35 -13.38
N HIS A 125 9.57 -14.26 -13.02
CA HIS A 125 10.41 -15.44 -12.92
C HIS A 125 9.97 -16.41 -11.81
N ARG A 126 9.50 -15.88 -10.67
CA ARG A 126 8.99 -16.64 -9.52
C ARG A 126 7.97 -15.83 -8.74
N TYR A 127 7.17 -16.53 -7.91
CA TYR A 127 6.31 -15.90 -6.93
C TYR A 127 6.24 -16.73 -5.64
N ALA A 128 5.80 -16.08 -4.56
CA ALA A 128 5.43 -16.71 -3.29
C ALA A 128 4.13 -16.10 -2.78
N VAL A 129 3.22 -16.95 -2.31
CA VAL A 129 2.04 -16.53 -1.57
C VAL A 129 2.43 -16.34 -0.11
N CYS A 130 2.17 -15.15 0.41
CA CYS A 130 2.50 -14.72 1.76
C CYS A 130 1.23 -14.30 2.51
N PHE A 131 1.32 -14.25 3.84
CA PHE A 131 0.15 -14.04 4.69
C PHE A 131 0.44 -13.03 5.80
N TRP A 132 -0.52 -12.15 6.03
CA TRP A 132 -0.62 -11.41 7.28
C TRP A 132 -1.67 -12.08 8.17
N ARG A 133 -1.26 -12.64 9.31
CA ARG A 133 -2.13 -13.23 10.31
C ARG A 133 -2.58 -12.17 11.32
N LYS A 134 -3.90 -12.09 11.53
CA LYS A 134 -4.53 -11.22 12.50
C LYS A 134 -4.96 -12.03 13.73
N PRO A 135 -4.29 -11.92 14.88
CA PRO A 135 -4.70 -12.64 16.10
C PRO A 135 -6.03 -12.12 16.69
N ASN A 136 -6.51 -10.98 16.22
CA ASN A 136 -7.75 -10.32 16.61
C ASN A 136 -8.74 -10.13 15.45
N PRO A 137 -9.12 -11.19 14.70
CA PRO A 137 -10.08 -11.05 13.62
C PRO A 137 -11.45 -10.64 14.18
N LEU A 138 -12.21 -9.90 13.36
CA LEU A 138 -13.57 -9.52 13.73
C LEU A 138 -14.41 -10.78 14.00
N PRO A 139 -15.24 -10.79 15.06
CA PRO A 139 -16.19 -11.86 15.27
C PRO A 139 -17.19 -11.86 14.10
N MET A 140 -17.39 -13.04 13.50
CA MET A 140 -18.35 -13.23 12.43
C MET A 140 -19.43 -14.21 12.88
N ALA A 141 -20.69 -13.81 12.75
CA ALA A 141 -21.86 -14.62 13.07
C ALA A 141 -22.42 -15.38 11.84
N ASN A 142 -21.60 -15.57 10.82
CA ASN A 142 -21.99 -16.27 9.59
C ASN A 142 -21.33 -17.66 9.49
N LYS A 143 -21.68 -18.41 8.43
CA LYS A 143 -21.16 -19.76 8.16
C LYS A 143 -19.80 -19.78 7.49
N HIS A 144 -19.14 -18.64 7.28
CA HIS A 144 -17.85 -18.53 6.60
C HIS A 144 -16.68 -18.59 7.60
N TYR A 145 -15.50 -18.82 7.08
CA TYR A 145 -14.28 -18.71 7.85
C TYR A 145 -14.06 -17.27 8.33
N ARG A 146 -13.41 -17.13 9.47
CA ARG A 146 -13.05 -15.82 10.02
C ARG A 146 -11.95 -15.21 9.14
N ALA A 147 -12.00 -13.88 8.96
CA ALA A 147 -11.01 -13.14 8.20
C ALA A 147 -9.74 -12.88 9.06
N ASP A 148 -9.09 -13.96 9.52
CA ASP A 148 -7.88 -13.94 10.32
C ASP A 148 -6.59 -13.88 9.48
N LEU A 149 -6.69 -14.10 8.17
CA LEU A 149 -5.59 -14.00 7.22
C LEU A 149 -5.89 -12.96 6.15
N GLU A 150 -4.89 -12.15 5.82
CA GLU A 150 -4.82 -11.44 4.56
C GLU A 150 -3.70 -12.01 3.69
N VAL A 151 -3.99 -12.15 2.41
CA VAL A 151 -3.05 -12.69 1.43
C VAL A 151 -2.33 -11.52 0.75
N TYR A 152 -1.03 -11.65 0.59
CA TYR A 152 -0.28 -10.87 -0.38
C TYR A 152 0.65 -11.79 -1.19
N ILE A 153 0.88 -11.42 -2.43
CA ILE A 153 1.75 -12.20 -3.32
C ILE A 153 3.00 -11.36 -3.58
N HIS A 154 4.16 -11.98 -3.38
CA HIS A 154 5.44 -11.44 -3.83
C HIS A 154 5.82 -12.18 -5.11
N ALA A 155 5.87 -11.47 -6.24
CA ALA A 155 6.40 -11.99 -7.50
C ALA A 155 7.62 -11.17 -7.93
N TRP A 156 8.64 -11.83 -8.51
CA TRP A 156 9.92 -11.16 -8.81
C TRP A 156 10.60 -11.68 -10.08
N ASN A 157 11.32 -10.79 -10.71
CA ASN A 157 12.23 -11.07 -11.81
C ASN A 157 13.60 -11.58 -11.30
N ARG A 158 14.43 -12.12 -12.19
CA ARG A 158 15.79 -12.56 -11.82
C ARG A 158 16.58 -11.40 -11.22
N GLY A 159 17.26 -11.66 -10.09
CA GLY A 159 18.01 -10.65 -9.33
C GLY A 159 17.21 -9.92 -8.25
N PHE A 160 15.85 -10.00 -8.27
CA PHE A 160 14.98 -9.32 -7.31
C PHE A 160 14.33 -10.25 -6.27
N HIS A 161 14.98 -11.37 -5.97
CA HIS A 161 14.54 -12.34 -4.95
C HIS A 161 14.37 -11.69 -3.57
N PRO A 162 13.56 -12.31 -2.67
CA PRO A 162 13.35 -11.79 -1.31
C PRO A 162 14.65 -11.51 -0.56
N GLN A 163 14.76 -10.31 -0.02
CA GLN A 163 15.88 -9.82 0.79
C GLN A 163 15.61 -10.03 2.29
N GLY A 164 16.54 -9.58 3.13
CA GLY A 164 16.47 -9.69 4.57
C GLY A 164 17.07 -11.01 5.10
N ASP A 165 16.99 -11.18 6.40
CA ASP A 165 17.45 -12.40 7.09
C ASP A 165 16.45 -13.57 6.92
N LEU A 166 16.71 -14.71 7.59
CA LEU A 166 15.85 -15.88 7.53
C LEU A 166 14.44 -15.60 8.10
N THR A 167 14.36 -14.77 9.12
CA THR A 167 13.08 -14.37 9.75
C THR A 167 12.29 -13.45 8.83
N ASP A 168 12.94 -12.47 8.20
CA ASP A 168 12.30 -11.61 7.21
C ASP A 168 11.74 -12.40 6.01
N ARG A 169 12.41 -13.48 5.61
CA ARG A 169 11.99 -14.34 4.50
C ARG A 169 10.92 -15.37 4.84
N MET A 170 10.40 -15.41 6.07
CA MET A 170 9.22 -16.20 6.39
C MET A 170 8.00 -15.62 5.68
N ARG A 171 7.15 -16.50 5.12
CA ARG A 171 5.98 -16.09 4.33
C ARG A 171 4.80 -15.58 5.17
N MET A 172 4.86 -15.72 6.47
CA MET A 172 3.82 -15.24 7.39
C MET A 172 4.38 -14.17 8.31
N VAL A 173 3.59 -13.11 8.50
CA VAL A 173 3.79 -12.09 9.52
C VAL A 173 2.55 -12.04 10.40
N GLU A 174 2.73 -11.96 11.71
CA GLU A 174 1.64 -11.79 12.66
C GLU A 174 1.62 -10.37 13.20
N SER A 175 0.48 -9.71 13.11
CA SER A 175 0.25 -8.40 13.69
C SER A 175 -1.23 -8.17 13.92
N ARG A 176 -1.58 -7.47 15.00
CA ARG A 176 -2.96 -7.03 15.21
C ARG A 176 -3.39 -6.05 14.16
N SER A 177 -4.63 -6.18 13.69
CA SER A 177 -5.24 -5.10 12.92
C SER A 177 -5.58 -3.95 13.86
N HIS A 178 -5.11 -2.75 13.54
CA HIS A 178 -5.44 -1.53 14.25
C HIS A 178 -6.40 -0.69 13.39
N ARG A 179 -7.46 -0.19 14.03
CA ARG A 179 -8.32 0.83 13.41
C ARG A 179 -7.89 2.17 13.97
N ASP A 180 -7.08 2.88 13.24
CA ASP A 180 -6.82 4.27 13.57
C ASP A 180 -7.88 5.15 12.89
N ARG A 181 -8.92 5.50 13.65
CA ARG A 181 -10.01 6.36 13.17
C ARG A 181 -9.54 7.78 12.84
N SER A 182 -8.38 8.21 13.36
CA SER A 182 -7.85 9.54 13.09
C SER A 182 -7.33 9.70 11.66
N LEU A 183 -7.03 8.58 10.99
CA LEU A 183 -6.52 8.58 9.62
C LEU A 183 -7.62 8.61 8.54
N GLY A 184 -8.90 8.50 8.92
CA GLY A 184 -10.03 8.58 7.98
C GLY A 184 -10.09 7.45 6.94
N HIS A 185 -9.25 6.40 7.08
CA HIS A 185 -9.22 5.26 6.16
C HIS A 185 -9.61 3.97 6.89
N PRO A 186 -10.51 3.14 6.31
CA PRO A 186 -11.08 1.98 7.01
C PRO A 186 -10.08 0.84 7.26
N THR A 187 -9.01 0.75 6.48
CA THR A 187 -8.11 -0.42 6.46
C THR A 187 -6.63 -0.04 6.30
N VAL A 188 -6.07 0.68 7.27
CA VAL A 188 -4.63 0.99 7.27
C VAL A 188 -3.82 -0.27 7.56
N LYS A 189 -2.85 -0.61 6.71
CA LYS A 189 -1.94 -1.74 6.94
C LYS A 189 -1.00 -1.43 8.11
N PRO A 190 -0.79 -2.40 9.04
CA PRO A 190 0.13 -2.21 10.16
C PRO A 190 1.58 -2.00 9.72
N ASP A 191 2.29 -1.14 10.43
CA ASP A 191 3.70 -0.84 10.18
C ASP A 191 4.57 -2.11 10.12
N VAL A 192 4.37 -3.05 11.07
CA VAL A 192 5.12 -4.32 11.11
C VAL A 192 5.00 -5.11 9.80
N VAL A 193 3.81 -5.09 9.16
CA VAL A 193 3.57 -5.79 7.90
C VAL A 193 4.27 -5.06 6.75
N MET A 194 4.11 -3.73 6.68
CA MET A 194 4.69 -2.94 5.61
C MET A 194 6.21 -2.86 5.70
N ASP A 195 6.77 -2.72 6.91
CA ASP A 195 8.22 -2.74 7.15
C ASP A 195 8.84 -4.08 6.69
N LYS A 196 8.16 -5.22 6.99
CA LYS A 196 8.59 -6.53 6.50
C LYS A 196 8.59 -6.61 4.98
N ILE A 197 7.52 -6.16 4.32
CA ILE A 197 7.39 -6.18 2.86
C ILE A 197 8.51 -5.35 2.23
N VAL A 198 8.75 -4.14 2.72
CA VAL A 198 9.79 -3.26 2.20
C VAL A 198 11.19 -3.80 2.46
N ARG A 199 11.44 -4.47 3.60
CA ARG A 199 12.72 -5.17 3.84
C ARG A 199 12.93 -6.36 2.89
N ASN A 200 11.86 -7.04 2.49
CA ASN A 200 11.94 -8.11 1.50
C ASN A 200 12.15 -7.60 0.06
N ALA A 201 11.88 -6.33 -0.22
CA ALA A 201 12.12 -5.75 -1.53
C ALA A 201 13.63 -5.59 -1.81
N ALA A 202 14.05 -5.97 -3.00
CA ALA A 202 15.39 -5.68 -3.49
C ALA A 202 15.46 -4.25 -4.07
N GLY A 203 16.67 -3.71 -4.18
CA GLY A 203 16.93 -2.42 -4.82
C GLY A 203 16.69 -1.21 -3.93
N LYS A 204 16.53 -0.03 -4.53
CA LYS A 204 16.47 1.26 -3.82
C LYS A 204 15.14 2.00 -4.01
N THR A 205 14.45 1.75 -5.10
CA THR A 205 13.25 2.48 -5.50
C THR A 205 11.99 1.65 -5.27
N VAL A 206 11.00 2.24 -4.61
CA VAL A 206 9.71 1.61 -4.32
C VAL A 206 8.60 2.50 -4.86
N ILE A 207 7.64 1.91 -5.57
CA ILE A 207 6.41 2.59 -5.98
C ILE A 207 5.19 1.91 -5.37
N ASP A 208 4.20 2.72 -4.98
CA ASP A 208 2.86 2.25 -4.61
C ASP A 208 1.82 2.99 -5.46
N PRO A 209 1.22 2.31 -6.44
CA PRO A 209 0.19 2.92 -7.31
C PRO A 209 -1.17 3.09 -6.61
N PHE A 210 -1.38 2.50 -5.44
CA PHE A 210 -2.59 2.61 -4.63
C PHE A 210 -2.24 3.06 -3.21
N MET A 211 -1.50 4.16 -3.10
CA MET A 211 -0.81 4.59 -1.89
C MET A 211 -1.74 4.77 -0.68
N GLY A 212 -3.02 5.11 -0.89
CA GLY A 212 -3.95 5.39 0.19
C GLY A 212 -3.42 6.46 1.14
N THR A 213 -3.37 6.13 2.42
CA THR A 213 -2.83 7.03 3.46
C THR A 213 -1.31 6.91 3.67
N GLY A 214 -0.57 6.25 2.78
CA GLY A 214 0.89 6.28 2.72
C GLY A 214 1.65 5.29 3.60
N SER A 215 1.06 4.16 3.99
CA SER A 215 1.75 3.17 4.85
C SER A 215 3.00 2.59 4.21
N THR A 216 2.96 2.31 2.89
CA THR A 216 4.13 1.88 2.11
C THR A 216 5.23 2.94 2.11
N GLY A 217 4.86 4.22 1.92
CA GLY A 217 5.82 5.34 1.90
C GLY A 217 6.54 5.51 3.24
N VAL A 218 5.82 5.42 4.35
CA VAL A 218 6.40 5.46 5.70
C VAL A 218 7.40 4.32 5.89
N ALA A 219 7.04 3.10 5.51
CA ALA A 219 7.94 1.94 5.61
C ALA A 219 9.17 2.09 4.68
N ALA A 220 8.99 2.61 3.47
CA ALA A 220 10.07 2.86 2.52
C ALA A 220 11.10 3.85 3.07
N ILE A 221 10.65 4.95 3.67
CA ILE A 221 11.52 5.95 4.30
C ILE A 221 12.31 5.34 5.46
N ARG A 222 11.66 4.62 6.36
CA ARG A 222 12.32 3.92 7.48
C ARG A 222 13.40 2.93 7.00
N ALA A 223 13.20 2.34 5.83
CA ALA A 223 14.15 1.42 5.20
C ALA A 223 15.20 2.12 4.31
N GLY A 224 15.24 3.45 4.27
CA GLY A 224 16.17 4.23 3.43
C GLY A 224 15.94 4.07 1.93
N ARG A 225 14.70 3.80 1.51
CA ARG A 225 14.30 3.65 0.10
C ARG A 225 13.76 4.95 -0.46
N ILE A 226 13.94 5.18 -1.75
CA ILE A 226 13.27 6.27 -2.48
C ILE A 226 11.85 5.80 -2.82
N PHE A 227 10.87 6.61 -2.45
CA PHE A 227 9.46 6.27 -2.59
C PHE A 227 8.75 7.14 -3.63
N THR A 228 7.92 6.51 -4.44
CA THR A 228 6.95 7.17 -5.30
C THR A 228 5.56 6.62 -4.96
N GLY A 229 4.58 7.51 -4.77
CA GLY A 229 3.20 7.12 -4.45
C GLY A 229 2.20 7.74 -5.39
N ILE A 230 1.13 7.00 -5.73
CA ILE A 230 0.00 7.50 -6.50
C ILE A 230 -1.26 7.27 -5.69
N GLU A 231 -2.10 8.30 -5.55
CA GLU A 231 -3.39 8.22 -4.86
C GLU A 231 -4.40 9.14 -5.56
N LYS A 232 -5.56 8.59 -5.94
CA LYS A 232 -6.58 9.36 -6.65
C LYS A 232 -7.50 10.16 -5.74
N ASN A 233 -7.67 9.72 -4.48
CA ASN A 233 -8.52 10.40 -3.51
C ASN A 233 -7.73 11.55 -2.85
N PRO A 234 -8.10 12.83 -3.05
CA PRO A 234 -7.35 13.96 -2.50
C PRO A 234 -7.24 13.93 -0.96
N LYS A 235 -8.25 13.42 -0.24
CA LYS A 235 -8.23 13.34 1.23
C LYS A 235 -7.21 12.31 1.72
N HIS A 236 -7.13 11.16 1.05
CA HIS A 236 -6.12 10.14 1.36
C HIS A 236 -4.72 10.63 0.99
N PHE A 237 -4.60 11.28 -0.17
CA PHE A 237 -3.35 11.91 -0.61
C PHE A 237 -2.82 12.92 0.42
N GLU A 238 -3.65 13.87 0.91
CA GLU A 238 -3.25 14.82 1.95
C GLU A 238 -2.79 14.12 3.24
N THR A 239 -3.48 13.05 3.63
CA THR A 239 -3.10 12.23 4.79
C THR A 239 -1.75 11.55 4.56
N ALA A 240 -1.51 11.01 3.35
CA ALA A 240 -0.23 10.41 2.98
C ALA A 240 0.90 11.44 3.01
N VAL A 241 0.70 12.63 2.44
CA VAL A 241 1.69 13.72 2.47
C VAL A 241 2.11 14.05 3.90
N ARG A 242 1.16 14.20 4.82
CA ARG A 242 1.46 14.47 6.24
C ARG A 242 2.24 13.34 6.90
N ARG A 243 1.83 12.07 6.71
CA ARG A 243 2.46 10.91 7.34
C ARG A 243 3.87 10.67 6.80
N ILE A 244 4.03 10.75 5.50
CA ILE A 244 5.31 10.56 4.81
C ILE A 244 6.26 11.71 5.15
N GLY A 245 5.76 12.97 5.18
CA GLY A 245 6.54 14.13 5.62
C GLY A 245 7.03 13.99 7.06
N ALA A 246 6.17 13.55 7.98
CA ALA A 246 6.56 13.30 9.37
C ALA A 246 7.61 12.17 9.50
N ALA A 247 7.47 11.09 8.71
CA ALA A 247 8.45 10.02 8.69
C ALA A 247 9.81 10.49 8.16
N TYR A 248 9.80 11.29 7.08
CA TYR A 248 11.03 11.87 6.51
C TYR A 248 11.75 12.79 7.49
N ALA A 249 11.01 13.66 8.18
CA ALA A 249 11.60 14.53 9.21
C ALA A 249 12.14 13.77 10.43
N GLY A 250 11.64 12.58 10.70
CA GLY A 250 12.08 11.75 11.83
C GLY A 250 13.35 10.95 11.56
N VAL A 251 13.80 10.84 10.31
CA VAL A 251 15.03 10.11 9.93
C VAL A 251 16.17 11.04 9.48
N ASN A 252 15.90 12.32 9.26
CA ASN A 252 16.86 13.38 8.94
C ASN A 252 16.96 14.38 10.11
#